data_887dbb401524f2cf09a1755478d30508
#
_entry.id   887dbb401524f2cf09a1755478d30508
#
_cell.length_a   1.000
_cell.length_b   1.000
_cell.length_c   1.000
_cell.angle_alpha   90.00
_cell.angle_beta   90.00
_cell.angle_gamma   90.00
#
_symmetry.space_group_name_H-M   'P 1'
#
loop_
_entity.id
_entity.type
_entity.pdbx_description
1 polymer ?
#
loop_
_entity_poly.entity_id
_entity_poly.type
_entity_poly.pdbx_seq_one_letter_code
_entity_poly.pdbx_strand_id
1 'polypeptide(L)'
;MTADLGRKMDQRLGVHRVAADDEPLPELEAAARHFTSPCGDGEMVLRSWGRGRPLVLLHGGSGSWRHWARNIGALARTRQVIVPDQPGLGDSASPPDPYTPLSVGRIVADGVSAVLGDEPYDLCGFSFGAMVASQVAWVHGGRLRSLTICGAGAMGFPRHSVGLVKVRALAGAERVAAHHENLRRLMLADPARIDPLALAIQEVSTRGTRMKSPQFASTSALLDAVAVFPGRLNGIWGERDVTATPSIAARRERLMSVRPDIDFRVIAGAGHWVQYEAADAFNAVLLEMIGP
;
A
#
# COMPACT_ATOMS: atom_id res chain seq x y z
N MET A 1 -28.65 -17.22 11.67
CA MET A 1 -28.21 -16.79 13.01
C MET A 1 -26.68 -16.59 13.13
N THR A 2 -25.84 -17.39 12.49
CA THR A 2 -24.36 -17.26 12.55
C THR A 2 -23.79 -16.00 11.85
N ALA A 3 -24.35 -15.58 10.71
CA ALA A 3 -23.89 -14.39 9.97
C ALA A 3 -24.22 -13.06 10.68
N ASP A 4 -25.27 -13.01 11.51
CA ASP A 4 -25.65 -11.80 12.26
C ASP A 4 -24.82 -11.63 13.54
N LEU A 5 -24.39 -12.74 14.15
CA LEU A 5 -23.44 -12.73 15.28
C LEU A 5 -22.04 -12.26 14.84
N GLY A 6 -21.56 -12.68 13.66
CA GLY A 6 -20.32 -12.22 13.08
C GLY A 6 -20.32 -10.71 12.81
N ARG A 7 -21.39 -10.18 12.20
CA ARG A 7 -21.56 -8.75 11.95
C ARG A 7 -21.59 -7.90 13.24
N LYS A 8 -22.24 -8.38 14.30
CA LYS A 8 -22.29 -7.68 15.61
C LYS A 8 -20.94 -7.71 16.34
N MET A 9 -20.16 -8.78 16.15
CA MET A 9 -18.83 -8.91 16.72
C MET A 9 -17.82 -8.02 16.01
N ASP A 10 -17.86 -7.95 14.67
CA ASP A 10 -17.03 -7.08 13.83
C ASP A 10 -17.31 -5.58 14.09
N GLN A 11 -18.56 -5.19 14.35
CA GLN A 11 -18.91 -3.83 14.75
C GLN A 11 -18.36 -3.43 16.13
N ARG A 12 -18.23 -4.37 17.07
CA ARG A 12 -17.63 -4.11 18.40
C ARG A 12 -16.11 -3.96 18.35
N LEU A 13 -15.45 -4.60 17.34
CA LEU A 13 -14.00 -4.55 17.16
C LEU A 13 -13.55 -3.42 16.22
N GLY A 14 -14.48 -2.60 15.67
CA GLY A 14 -14.18 -1.53 14.73
C GLY A 14 -13.63 -2.02 13.39
N VAL A 15 -13.76 -3.33 13.08
CA VAL A 15 -13.32 -3.95 11.84
C VAL A 15 -14.45 -3.84 10.80
N HIS A 16 -14.15 -3.27 9.64
CA HIS A 16 -15.09 -3.11 8.53
C HIS A 16 -14.78 -4.13 7.42
N ARG A 17 -15.21 -5.36 7.61
CA ARG A 17 -15.02 -6.37 6.55
C ARG A 17 -15.93 -6.12 5.37
N VAL A 18 -15.36 -6.28 4.17
CA VAL A 18 -16.12 -6.36 2.92
C VAL A 18 -17.05 -7.57 3.01
N ALA A 19 -18.30 -7.42 2.63
CA ALA A 19 -19.21 -8.56 2.56
C ALA A 19 -18.67 -9.60 1.56
N ALA A 20 -18.84 -10.89 1.85
CA ALA A 20 -18.30 -11.96 1.00
C ALA A 20 -18.77 -11.85 -0.46
N ASP A 21 -20.01 -11.42 -0.68
CA ASP A 21 -20.58 -11.23 -2.01
C ASP A 21 -20.02 -10.01 -2.76
N ASP A 22 -19.39 -9.05 -2.05
CA ASP A 22 -18.76 -7.85 -2.62
C ASP A 22 -17.22 -8.02 -2.78
N GLU A 23 -16.65 -9.15 -2.38
CA GLU A 23 -15.19 -9.39 -2.45
C GLU A 23 -14.75 -9.63 -3.91
N PRO A 24 -13.93 -8.73 -4.50
CA PRO A 24 -13.49 -8.90 -5.88
C PRO A 24 -12.43 -9.99 -6.08
N LEU A 25 -11.87 -10.54 -4.99
CA LEU A 25 -10.81 -11.54 -5.00
C LEU A 25 -11.10 -12.68 -4.01
N PRO A 26 -12.27 -13.36 -4.11
CA PRO A 26 -12.72 -14.30 -3.09
C PRO A 26 -11.78 -15.50 -2.89
N GLU A 27 -11.17 -16.00 -3.96
CA GLU A 27 -10.23 -17.12 -3.88
C GLU A 27 -8.92 -16.72 -3.17
N LEU A 28 -8.42 -15.51 -3.46
CA LEU A 28 -7.20 -14.99 -2.84
C LEU A 28 -7.44 -14.66 -1.36
N GLU A 29 -8.61 -14.10 -1.03
CA GLU A 29 -9.03 -13.85 0.36
C GLU A 29 -9.18 -15.16 1.15
N ALA A 30 -9.83 -16.16 0.57
CA ALA A 30 -10.02 -17.47 1.20
C ALA A 30 -8.69 -18.22 1.44
N ALA A 31 -7.69 -18.00 0.61
CA ALA A 31 -6.36 -18.60 0.76
C ALA A 31 -5.47 -17.88 1.79
N ALA A 32 -5.91 -16.74 2.31
CA ALA A 32 -5.14 -15.96 3.27
C ALA A 32 -5.18 -16.56 4.68
N ARG A 33 -4.06 -16.50 5.38
CA ARG A 33 -4.05 -16.59 6.85
C ARG A 33 -4.28 -15.20 7.40
N HIS A 34 -5.21 -15.07 8.35
CA HIS A 34 -5.61 -13.80 8.94
C HIS A 34 -4.97 -13.60 10.30
N PHE A 35 -4.54 -12.36 10.56
CA PHE A 35 -3.99 -11.91 11.82
C PHE A 35 -4.59 -10.55 12.16
N THR A 36 -4.60 -10.21 13.44
CA THR A 36 -5.00 -8.89 13.92
C THR A 36 -4.00 -8.35 14.93
N SER A 37 -3.94 -7.02 15.06
CA SER A 37 -3.18 -6.33 16.09
C SER A 37 -3.90 -5.05 16.52
N PRO A 38 -3.65 -4.53 17.73
CA PRO A 38 -4.34 -3.33 18.22
C PRO A 38 -4.17 -2.13 17.28
N CYS A 39 -5.27 -1.39 17.03
CA CYS A 39 -5.30 -0.15 16.26
C CYS A 39 -6.42 0.76 16.77
N GLY A 40 -6.09 1.80 17.53
CA GLY A 40 -7.09 2.66 18.16
C GLY A 40 -8.03 1.87 19.07
N ASP A 41 -9.33 2.08 18.90
CA ASP A 41 -10.38 1.36 19.64
C ASP A 41 -10.75 0.01 19.00
N GLY A 42 -9.98 -0.47 18.03
CA GLY A 42 -10.20 -1.72 17.33
C GLY A 42 -8.92 -2.39 16.88
N GLU A 43 -8.95 -3.04 15.73
CA GLU A 43 -7.85 -3.86 15.26
C GLU A 43 -7.38 -3.46 13.85
N MET A 44 -6.08 -3.59 13.60
CA MET A 44 -5.50 -3.64 12.27
C MET A 44 -5.56 -5.09 11.76
N VAL A 45 -6.03 -5.28 10.54
CA VAL A 45 -6.15 -6.59 9.88
C VAL A 45 -4.94 -6.82 8.98
N LEU A 46 -4.30 -7.99 9.14
CA LEU A 46 -3.21 -8.43 8.29
C LEU A 46 -3.56 -9.77 7.63
N ARG A 47 -3.11 -9.94 6.40
CA ARG A 47 -3.26 -11.18 5.64
C ARG A 47 -1.90 -11.71 5.25
N SER A 48 -1.75 -13.05 5.20
CA SER A 48 -0.49 -13.67 4.80
C SER A 48 -0.72 -14.85 3.87
N TRP A 49 0.12 -14.95 2.83
CA TRP A 49 0.13 -16.04 1.85
C TRP A 49 1.55 -16.59 1.68
N GLY A 50 1.63 -17.84 1.25
CA GLY A 50 2.91 -18.49 0.96
C GLY A 50 3.74 -18.81 2.20
N ARG A 51 4.99 -19.16 1.95
CA ARG A 51 6.02 -19.47 2.96
C ARG A 51 7.38 -19.04 2.44
N GLY A 52 8.36 -18.97 3.31
CA GLY A 52 9.73 -18.54 2.97
C GLY A 52 10.05 -17.20 3.60
N ARG A 53 11.08 -16.53 3.09
CA ARG A 53 11.55 -15.25 3.63
C ARG A 53 10.43 -14.20 3.62
N PRO A 54 10.16 -13.51 4.76
CA PRO A 54 9.03 -12.60 4.84
C PRO A 54 9.20 -11.37 3.95
N LEU A 55 8.11 -11.01 3.26
CA LEU A 55 7.96 -9.80 2.46
C LEU A 55 6.66 -9.10 2.86
N VAL A 56 6.78 -7.94 3.45
CA VAL A 56 5.63 -7.10 3.84
C VAL A 56 5.33 -6.10 2.73
N LEU A 57 4.06 -6.00 2.32
CA LEU A 57 3.59 -5.11 1.27
C LEU A 57 2.58 -4.10 1.82
N LEU A 58 2.87 -2.79 1.72
CA LEU A 58 1.98 -1.72 2.16
C LEU A 58 1.32 -1.03 0.97
N HIS A 59 -0.01 -0.99 0.96
CA HIS A 59 -0.82 -0.44 -0.12
C HIS A 59 -0.86 1.11 -0.14
N GLY A 60 -1.35 1.71 -1.21
CA GLY A 60 -1.51 3.16 -1.35
C GLY A 60 -2.68 3.74 -0.54
N GLY A 61 -2.76 5.07 -0.51
CA GLY A 61 -3.88 5.80 0.09
C GLY A 61 -5.21 5.47 -0.58
N SER A 62 -6.30 5.50 0.20
CA SER A 62 -7.63 5.04 -0.22
C SER A 62 -7.63 3.63 -0.82
N GLY A 63 -6.67 2.80 -0.41
CA GLY A 63 -6.47 1.44 -0.86
C GLY A 63 -6.74 0.40 0.21
N SER A 64 -6.42 -0.84 -0.11
CA SER A 64 -6.44 -2.00 0.76
C SER A 64 -5.40 -3.01 0.27
N TRP A 65 -5.29 -4.16 0.94
CA TRP A 65 -4.45 -5.27 0.50
C TRP A 65 -4.64 -5.62 -0.99
N ARG A 66 -5.81 -5.33 -1.55
CA ARG A 66 -6.19 -5.60 -2.95
C ARG A 66 -5.39 -4.79 -3.97
N HIS A 67 -4.69 -3.72 -3.55
CA HIS A 67 -3.72 -3.04 -4.43
C HIS A 67 -2.58 -3.95 -4.92
N TRP A 68 -2.38 -5.09 -4.24
CA TRP A 68 -1.38 -6.10 -4.55
C TRP A 68 -1.97 -7.36 -5.22
N ALA A 69 -3.21 -7.26 -5.74
CA ALA A 69 -3.97 -8.35 -6.33
C ALA A 69 -3.19 -9.19 -7.35
N ARG A 70 -2.42 -8.52 -8.23
CA ARG A 70 -1.64 -9.16 -9.29
C ARG A 70 -0.23 -9.58 -8.86
N ASN A 71 0.13 -9.36 -7.60
CA ASN A 71 1.48 -9.61 -7.10
C ASN A 71 1.51 -10.75 -6.08
N ILE A 72 0.53 -10.80 -5.20
CA ILE A 72 0.48 -11.74 -4.08
C ILE A 72 0.73 -13.17 -4.54
N GLY A 73 -0.02 -13.67 -5.52
CA GLY A 73 0.10 -15.06 -5.98
C GLY A 73 1.48 -15.39 -6.57
N ALA A 74 2.07 -14.46 -7.31
CA ALA A 74 3.40 -14.65 -7.88
C ALA A 74 4.50 -14.62 -6.81
N LEU A 75 4.45 -13.65 -5.89
CA LEU A 75 5.43 -13.47 -4.82
C LEU A 75 5.32 -14.58 -3.77
N ALA A 76 4.11 -15.05 -3.47
CA ALA A 76 3.85 -16.11 -2.49
C ALA A 76 4.40 -17.50 -2.89
N ARG A 77 4.84 -17.66 -4.14
CA ARG A 77 5.53 -18.91 -4.55
C ARG A 77 6.88 -19.12 -3.84
N THR A 78 7.55 -18.04 -3.45
CA THR A 78 8.89 -18.10 -2.84
C THR A 78 9.03 -17.27 -1.57
N ARG A 79 8.00 -16.52 -1.20
CA ARG A 79 7.99 -15.61 -0.04
C ARG A 79 6.79 -15.89 0.86
N GLN A 80 6.95 -15.60 2.15
CA GLN A 80 5.80 -15.33 3.01
C GLN A 80 5.38 -13.88 2.78
N VAL A 81 4.35 -13.68 1.96
CA VAL A 81 3.81 -12.35 1.67
C VAL A 81 2.87 -11.95 2.79
N ILE A 82 3.06 -10.78 3.40
CA ILE A 82 2.22 -10.23 4.46
C ILE A 82 1.72 -8.87 4.02
N VAL A 83 0.40 -8.69 4.03
CA VAL A 83 -0.23 -7.43 3.59
C VAL A 83 -1.21 -6.95 4.66
N PRO A 84 -0.84 -5.95 5.46
CA PRO A 84 -1.79 -5.28 6.33
C PRO A 84 -2.71 -4.36 5.53
N ASP A 85 -3.97 -4.29 5.91
CA ASP A 85 -4.76 -3.10 5.66
C ASP A 85 -4.28 -2.03 6.63
N GLN A 86 -3.76 -0.91 6.12
CA GLN A 86 -3.16 0.11 6.96
C GLN A 86 -4.23 0.82 7.82
N PRO A 87 -3.87 1.37 9.01
CA PRO A 87 -4.80 2.04 9.90
C PRO A 87 -5.73 3.03 9.19
N GLY A 88 -7.03 2.90 9.39
CA GLY A 88 -8.08 3.73 8.78
C GLY A 88 -8.38 3.42 7.31
N LEU A 89 -7.85 2.32 6.77
CA LEU A 89 -8.02 1.89 5.39
C LEU A 89 -8.41 0.40 5.33
N GLY A 90 -9.07 0.00 4.23
CA GLY A 90 -9.54 -1.38 4.08
C GLY A 90 -10.39 -1.84 5.25
N ASP A 91 -10.09 -3.00 5.79
CA ASP A 91 -10.81 -3.63 6.90
C ASP A 91 -10.29 -3.21 8.29
N SER A 92 -9.19 -2.43 8.37
CA SER A 92 -8.55 -2.03 9.64
C SER A 92 -9.27 -0.86 10.31
N ALA A 93 -9.29 -0.83 11.63
CA ALA A 93 -9.79 0.28 12.44
C ALA A 93 -9.00 1.58 12.19
N SER A 94 -9.58 2.71 12.59
CA SER A 94 -8.91 4.01 12.50
C SER A 94 -7.79 4.13 13.54
N PRO A 95 -6.68 4.80 13.21
CA PRO A 95 -5.67 5.11 14.20
C PRO A 95 -6.23 6.12 15.22
N PRO A 96 -5.67 6.20 16.45
CA PRO A 96 -6.02 7.24 17.42
C PRO A 96 -5.74 8.64 16.85
N ASP A 97 -6.65 9.59 17.10
CA ASP A 97 -6.43 11.00 16.80
C ASP A 97 -5.70 11.72 17.96
N PRO A 98 -4.82 12.68 17.67
CA PRO A 98 -4.26 13.03 16.36
C PRO A 98 -3.21 12.01 15.90
N TYR A 99 -3.23 11.67 14.62
CA TYR A 99 -2.24 10.76 14.07
C TYR A 99 -1.21 11.47 13.17
N THR A 100 0.02 10.95 13.20
CA THR A 100 1.18 11.43 12.43
C THR A 100 1.71 10.31 11.53
N PRO A 101 2.59 10.60 10.55
CA PRO A 101 3.27 9.55 9.80
C PRO A 101 3.91 8.50 10.71
N LEU A 102 4.62 8.94 11.75
CA LEU A 102 5.32 8.06 12.67
C LEU A 102 4.36 7.21 13.53
N SER A 103 3.25 7.79 14.04
CA SER A 103 2.29 7.00 14.84
C SER A 103 1.62 5.91 14.00
N VAL A 104 1.28 6.21 12.74
CA VAL A 104 0.77 5.19 11.78
C VAL A 104 1.83 4.12 11.51
N GLY A 105 3.08 4.54 11.27
CA GLY A 105 4.19 3.62 11.07
C GLY A 105 4.42 2.68 12.26
N ARG A 106 4.29 3.18 13.50
CA ARG A 106 4.40 2.35 14.73
C ARG A 106 3.30 1.30 14.81
N ILE A 107 2.04 1.66 14.56
CA ILE A 107 0.93 0.69 14.56
C ILE A 107 1.21 -0.43 13.54
N VAL A 108 1.66 -0.07 12.35
CA VAL A 108 2.01 -1.08 11.32
C VAL A 108 3.21 -1.92 11.75
N ALA A 109 4.25 -1.32 12.35
CA ALA A 109 5.42 -2.02 12.86
C ALA A 109 5.04 -3.04 13.95
N ASP A 110 4.20 -2.63 14.91
CA ASP A 110 3.70 -3.50 15.99
C ASP A 110 2.89 -4.67 15.41
N GLY A 111 2.04 -4.43 14.43
CA GLY A 111 1.29 -5.48 13.75
C GLY A 111 2.16 -6.46 12.97
N VAL A 112 3.21 -5.98 12.31
CA VAL A 112 4.20 -6.84 11.65
C VAL A 112 4.96 -7.68 12.69
N SER A 113 5.30 -7.09 13.85
CA SER A 113 5.93 -7.82 14.96
C SER A 113 5.01 -8.90 15.54
N ALA A 114 3.70 -8.65 15.62
CA ALA A 114 2.74 -9.66 16.09
C ALA A 114 2.69 -10.90 15.18
N VAL A 115 3.01 -10.75 13.88
CA VAL A 115 3.04 -11.87 12.91
C VAL A 115 4.41 -12.53 12.83
N LEU A 116 5.50 -11.75 12.87
CA LEU A 116 6.86 -12.22 12.58
C LEU A 116 7.76 -12.37 13.83
N GLY A 117 7.31 -11.91 15.00
CA GLY A 117 8.23 -11.79 16.14
C GLY A 117 9.40 -10.88 15.75
N ASP A 118 10.63 -11.39 15.95
CA ASP A 118 11.88 -10.67 15.61
C ASP A 118 12.49 -11.10 14.27
N GLU A 119 11.76 -11.89 13.46
CA GLU A 119 12.28 -12.36 12.18
C GLU A 119 12.58 -11.19 11.24
N PRO A 120 13.79 -11.13 10.63
CA PRO A 120 14.13 -10.10 9.65
C PRO A 120 13.30 -10.26 8.36
N TYR A 121 12.88 -9.13 7.77
CA TYR A 121 12.00 -9.12 6.60
C TYR A 121 12.37 -8.06 5.57
N ASP A 122 11.82 -8.20 4.36
CA ASP A 122 11.84 -7.19 3.31
C ASP A 122 10.51 -6.42 3.34
N LEU A 123 10.56 -5.10 3.09
CA LEU A 123 9.39 -4.23 3.12
C LEU A 123 9.25 -3.48 1.81
N CYS A 124 8.08 -3.55 1.19
CA CYS A 124 7.74 -2.75 0.01
C CYS A 124 6.49 -1.93 0.27
N GLY A 125 6.56 -0.61 0.02
CA GLY A 125 5.43 0.28 0.17
C GLY A 125 5.09 1.02 -1.12
N PHE A 126 3.81 1.13 -1.43
CA PHE A 126 3.29 1.84 -2.60
C PHE A 126 2.65 3.17 -2.20
N SER A 127 3.04 4.28 -2.86
CA SER A 127 2.43 5.60 -2.70
C SER A 127 2.39 6.06 -1.23
N PHE A 128 1.21 6.21 -0.62
CA PHE A 128 1.07 6.45 0.81
C PHE A 128 1.74 5.36 1.65
N GLY A 129 1.59 4.09 1.24
CA GLY A 129 2.26 2.97 1.89
C GLY A 129 3.79 3.05 1.83
N ALA A 130 4.38 3.72 0.85
CA ALA A 130 5.83 3.97 0.82
C ALA A 130 6.26 4.95 1.92
N MET A 131 5.46 5.98 2.18
CA MET A 131 5.69 6.88 3.31
C MET A 131 5.55 6.11 4.64
N VAL A 132 4.49 5.31 4.81
CA VAL A 132 4.32 4.48 6.02
C VAL A 132 5.45 3.46 6.15
N ALA A 133 5.89 2.81 5.06
CA ALA A 133 7.02 1.88 5.07
C ALA A 133 8.32 2.54 5.55
N SER A 134 8.57 3.80 5.17
CA SER A 134 9.72 4.55 5.68
C SER A 134 9.65 4.78 7.20
N GLN A 135 8.46 4.99 7.74
CA GLN A 135 8.28 5.14 9.19
C GLN A 135 8.39 3.79 9.93
N VAL A 136 7.94 2.70 9.31
CA VAL A 136 8.22 1.34 9.82
C VAL A 136 9.72 1.08 9.85
N ALA A 137 10.45 1.47 8.80
CA ALA A 137 11.91 1.37 8.75
C ALA A 137 12.60 2.22 9.84
N TRP A 138 12.05 3.39 10.16
CA TRP A 138 12.52 4.19 11.29
C TRP A 138 12.37 3.45 12.64
N VAL A 139 11.25 2.74 12.83
CA VAL A 139 10.96 2.00 14.08
C VAL A 139 11.75 0.70 14.16
N HIS A 140 11.77 -0.09 13.08
CA HIS A 140 12.33 -1.44 13.05
C HIS A 140 13.80 -1.51 12.58
N GLY A 141 14.32 -0.42 11.97
CA GLY A 141 15.74 -0.25 11.62
C GLY A 141 16.44 -1.52 11.15
N GLY A 142 17.25 -2.09 12.05
CA GLY A 142 18.07 -3.26 11.77
C GLY A 142 17.32 -4.58 11.50
N ARG A 143 16.00 -4.63 11.69
CA ARG A 143 15.19 -5.83 11.31
C ARG A 143 14.84 -5.87 9.83
N LEU A 144 14.88 -4.72 9.13
CA LEU A 144 14.63 -4.68 7.70
C LEU A 144 15.91 -5.02 6.93
N ARG A 145 15.84 -6.06 6.10
CA ARG A 145 16.90 -6.37 5.13
C ARG A 145 16.93 -5.35 4.01
N SER A 146 15.73 -4.98 3.53
CA SER A 146 15.56 -3.97 2.50
C SER A 146 14.25 -3.21 2.68
N LEU A 147 14.26 -1.97 2.21
CA LEU A 147 13.08 -1.12 2.03
C LEU A 147 12.96 -0.78 0.55
N THR A 148 11.84 -1.15 -0.07
CA THR A 148 11.49 -0.73 -1.43
C THR A 148 10.37 0.29 -1.38
N ILE A 149 10.59 1.48 -1.93
CA ILE A 149 9.60 2.55 -2.05
C ILE A 149 9.12 2.64 -3.49
N CYS A 150 7.79 2.64 -3.68
CA CYS A 150 7.17 2.59 -4.99
C CYS A 150 6.22 3.77 -5.18
N GLY A 151 6.41 4.59 -6.22
CA GLY A 151 5.55 5.74 -6.53
C GLY A 151 5.37 6.72 -5.36
N ALA A 152 6.41 6.94 -4.57
CA ALA A 152 6.31 7.59 -3.27
C ALA A 152 6.12 9.11 -3.35
N GLY A 153 5.32 9.65 -2.41
CA GLY A 153 5.28 11.05 -2.02
C GLY A 153 6.12 11.33 -0.76
N ALA A 154 5.78 12.40 -0.02
CA ALA A 154 6.41 12.80 1.24
C ALA A 154 7.94 13.04 1.14
N MET A 155 8.38 13.64 0.03
CA MET A 155 9.78 14.02 -0.25
C MET A 155 9.99 15.54 -0.27
N GLY A 156 9.11 16.31 0.39
CA GLY A 156 9.19 17.77 0.42
C GLY A 156 8.77 18.46 -0.89
N PHE A 157 8.26 17.74 -1.88
CA PHE A 157 7.69 18.34 -3.08
C PHE A 157 6.24 18.76 -2.86
N PRO A 158 5.77 19.86 -3.48
CA PRO A 158 4.36 20.20 -3.48
C PRO A 158 3.50 19.04 -4.05
N ARG A 159 2.35 18.79 -3.43
CA ARG A 159 1.41 17.82 -3.94
C ARG A 159 0.77 18.33 -5.23
N HIS A 160 0.87 17.54 -6.29
CA HIS A 160 0.09 17.78 -7.50
C HIS A 160 -1.33 17.22 -7.36
N SER A 161 -2.34 18.03 -7.70
CA SER A 161 -3.73 17.58 -7.72
C SER A 161 -4.14 17.19 -9.14
N VAL A 162 -4.53 15.93 -9.32
CA VAL A 162 -5.02 15.43 -10.61
C VAL A 162 -6.53 15.61 -10.79
N GLY A 163 -7.19 16.36 -9.90
CA GLY A 163 -8.61 16.70 -10.02
C GLY A 163 -9.53 15.48 -9.98
N LEU A 164 -9.42 14.62 -8.95
CA LEU A 164 -10.25 13.43 -8.81
C LEU A 164 -11.74 13.77 -8.65
N VAL A 165 -12.59 12.95 -9.28
CA VAL A 165 -14.05 13.02 -9.14
C VAL A 165 -14.46 12.50 -7.76
N LYS A 166 -15.32 13.27 -7.05
CA LYS A 166 -15.85 12.85 -5.74
C LYS A 166 -16.91 11.77 -5.94
N VAL A 167 -16.68 10.57 -5.42
CA VAL A 167 -17.54 9.39 -5.64
C VAL A 167 -18.57 9.14 -4.55
N ARG A 168 -18.43 9.77 -3.37
CA ARG A 168 -19.25 9.45 -2.18
C ARG A 168 -20.76 9.62 -2.39
N ALA A 169 -21.16 10.64 -3.14
CA ALA A 169 -22.58 10.94 -3.41
C ALA A 169 -23.12 10.28 -4.69
N LEU A 170 -22.27 9.57 -5.44
CA LEU A 170 -22.66 8.92 -6.71
C LEU A 170 -23.10 7.48 -6.47
N ALA A 171 -23.97 6.97 -7.37
CA ALA A 171 -24.47 5.60 -7.34
C ALA A 171 -24.54 5.00 -8.75
N GLY A 172 -24.68 3.67 -8.85
CA GLY A 172 -24.88 2.97 -10.12
C GLY A 172 -23.83 3.32 -11.18
N ALA A 173 -24.28 3.53 -12.41
CA ALA A 173 -23.41 3.79 -13.56
C ALA A 173 -22.56 5.07 -13.42
N GLU A 174 -23.09 6.12 -12.78
CA GLU A 174 -22.33 7.37 -12.56
C GLU A 174 -21.12 7.13 -11.63
N ARG A 175 -21.31 6.33 -10.59
CA ARG A 175 -20.23 5.99 -9.66
C ARG A 175 -19.15 5.14 -10.35
N VAL A 176 -19.53 4.18 -11.18
CA VAL A 176 -18.61 3.36 -11.97
C VAL A 176 -17.82 4.25 -12.95
N ALA A 177 -18.48 5.16 -13.67
CA ALA A 177 -17.82 6.10 -14.56
C ALA A 177 -16.83 7.02 -13.84
N ALA A 178 -17.18 7.48 -12.63
CA ALA A 178 -16.31 8.30 -11.80
C ALA A 178 -15.07 7.52 -11.32
N HIS A 179 -15.21 6.24 -10.96
CA HIS A 179 -14.08 5.37 -10.63
C HIS A 179 -13.17 5.12 -11.84
N HIS A 180 -13.75 4.86 -13.01
CA HIS A 180 -13.00 4.70 -14.25
C HIS A 180 -12.16 5.97 -14.53
N GLU A 181 -12.78 7.13 -14.44
CA GLU A 181 -12.07 8.40 -14.65
C GLU A 181 -10.98 8.67 -13.60
N ASN A 182 -11.20 8.31 -12.34
CA ASN A 182 -10.20 8.45 -11.28
C ASN A 182 -9.01 7.51 -11.49
N LEU A 183 -9.25 6.27 -11.92
CA LEU A 183 -8.19 5.33 -12.28
C LEU A 183 -7.36 5.87 -13.44
N ARG A 184 -8.00 6.41 -14.49
CA ARG A 184 -7.34 7.01 -15.65
C ARG A 184 -6.52 8.25 -15.28
N ARG A 185 -7.02 9.10 -14.39
CA ARG A 185 -6.34 10.35 -13.99
C ARG A 185 -5.14 10.12 -13.09
N LEU A 186 -5.21 9.10 -12.22
CA LEU A 186 -4.24 8.93 -11.14
C LEU A 186 -3.43 7.65 -11.27
N MET A 187 -4.07 6.52 -11.57
CA MET A 187 -3.52 5.21 -11.26
C MET A 187 -2.88 4.51 -12.47
N LEU A 188 -3.54 4.52 -13.61
CA LEU A 188 -3.18 3.73 -14.79
C LEU A 188 -2.89 4.65 -15.98
N ALA A 189 -1.73 4.47 -16.61
CA ALA A 189 -1.31 5.26 -17.77
C ALA A 189 -2.01 4.82 -19.06
N ASP A 190 -2.29 3.51 -19.18
CA ASP A 190 -3.01 2.93 -20.29
C ASP A 190 -4.47 2.69 -19.92
N PRO A 191 -5.44 3.45 -20.51
CA PRO A 191 -6.86 3.24 -20.26
C PRO A 191 -7.36 1.82 -20.55
N ALA A 192 -6.72 1.07 -21.46
CA ALA A 192 -7.08 -0.31 -21.75
C ALA A 192 -6.78 -1.28 -20.57
N ARG A 193 -5.98 -0.84 -19.61
CA ARG A 193 -5.70 -1.57 -18.36
C ARG A 193 -6.72 -1.33 -17.26
N ILE A 194 -7.70 -0.43 -17.46
CA ILE A 194 -8.82 -0.22 -16.55
C ILE A 194 -9.84 -1.34 -16.77
N ASP A 195 -9.55 -2.52 -16.25
CA ASP A 195 -10.40 -3.70 -16.35
C ASP A 195 -11.45 -3.77 -15.22
N PRO A 196 -12.40 -4.71 -15.28
CA PRO A 196 -13.41 -4.88 -14.24
C PRO A 196 -12.84 -5.09 -12.84
N LEU A 197 -11.68 -5.75 -12.72
CA LEU A 197 -11.01 -5.98 -11.44
C LEU A 197 -10.47 -4.67 -10.86
N ALA A 198 -9.84 -3.81 -11.66
CA ALA A 198 -9.38 -2.49 -11.22
C ALA A 198 -10.53 -1.64 -10.68
N LEU A 199 -11.67 -1.65 -11.38
CA LEU A 199 -12.89 -0.93 -10.96
C LEU A 199 -13.45 -1.48 -9.65
N ALA A 200 -13.55 -2.80 -9.50
CA ALA A 200 -14.04 -3.43 -8.28
C ALA A 200 -13.12 -3.15 -7.08
N ILE A 201 -11.80 -3.25 -7.25
CA ILE A 201 -10.81 -2.90 -6.22
C ILE A 201 -10.95 -1.43 -5.82
N GLN A 202 -11.08 -0.52 -6.79
CA GLN A 202 -11.24 0.91 -6.54
C GLN A 202 -12.51 1.22 -5.74
N GLU A 203 -13.63 0.59 -6.09
CA GLU A 203 -14.90 0.73 -5.40
C GLU A 203 -14.80 0.28 -3.95
N VAL A 204 -14.36 -0.96 -3.71
CA VAL A 204 -14.26 -1.55 -2.37
C VAL A 204 -13.29 -0.75 -1.49
N SER A 205 -12.11 -0.41 -2.02
CA SER A 205 -11.09 0.35 -1.30
C SER A 205 -11.57 1.75 -0.92
N THR A 206 -12.30 2.43 -1.82
CA THR A 206 -12.85 3.76 -1.55
C THR A 206 -13.90 3.73 -0.44
N ARG A 207 -14.75 2.70 -0.39
CA ARG A 207 -15.73 2.50 0.71
C ARG A 207 -15.03 2.32 2.06
N GLY A 208 -13.91 1.60 2.10
CA GLY A 208 -13.13 1.33 3.30
C GLY A 208 -12.25 2.50 3.78
N THR A 209 -12.27 3.66 3.11
CA THR A 209 -11.41 4.79 3.45
C THR A 209 -12.00 5.66 4.56
N ARG A 210 -11.31 5.70 5.70
CA ARG A 210 -11.63 6.52 6.88
C ARG A 210 -10.53 7.51 7.25
N MET A 211 -9.29 7.29 6.76
CA MET A 211 -8.12 8.13 7.00
C MET A 211 -7.90 9.16 5.89
N LYS A 212 -7.43 10.37 6.25
CA LYS A 212 -7.04 11.42 5.31
C LYS A 212 -5.52 11.36 5.02
N SER A 213 -5.10 10.44 4.15
CA SER A 213 -3.69 10.28 3.75
C SER A 213 -3.08 11.47 2.96
N PRO A 214 -3.85 12.26 2.17
CA PRO A 214 -3.28 13.35 1.36
C PRO A 214 -2.54 14.43 2.15
N GLN A 215 -2.86 14.63 3.43
CA GLN A 215 -2.20 15.62 4.30
C GLN A 215 -0.69 15.39 4.49
N PHE A 216 -0.21 14.16 4.27
CA PHE A 216 1.19 13.81 4.44
C PHE A 216 2.02 13.90 3.16
N ALA A 217 1.38 14.05 2.00
CA ALA A 217 2.04 13.92 0.70
C ALA A 217 3.13 14.98 0.43
N SER A 218 3.00 16.17 1.02
CA SER A 218 3.94 17.29 0.85
C SER A 218 4.98 17.41 1.98
N THR A 219 4.95 16.49 2.96
CA THR A 219 5.95 16.48 4.04
C THR A 219 7.28 15.91 3.57
N SER A 220 8.34 16.02 4.39
CA SER A 220 9.63 15.35 4.17
C SER A 220 9.75 14.00 4.90
N ALA A 221 8.67 13.51 5.52
CA ALA A 221 8.69 12.39 6.43
C ALA A 221 9.34 11.10 5.86
N LEU A 222 9.22 10.88 4.55
CA LEU A 222 9.90 9.76 3.90
C LEU A 222 11.42 10.00 3.84
N LEU A 223 11.85 11.18 3.39
CA LEU A 223 13.28 11.49 3.26
C LEU A 223 13.99 11.43 4.61
N ASP A 224 13.38 11.99 5.65
CA ASP A 224 13.94 12.03 7.00
C ASP A 224 14.17 10.60 7.52
N ALA A 225 13.21 9.70 7.25
CA ALA A 225 13.31 8.30 7.66
C ALA A 225 14.35 7.51 6.85
N VAL A 226 14.37 7.62 5.52
CA VAL A 226 15.31 6.84 4.70
C VAL A 226 16.75 7.31 4.84
N ALA A 227 16.99 8.58 5.21
CA ALA A 227 18.33 9.11 5.45
C ALA A 227 19.09 8.37 6.56
N VAL A 228 18.38 7.86 7.55
CA VAL A 228 18.96 7.13 8.71
C VAL A 228 18.73 5.61 8.65
N PHE A 229 18.02 5.12 7.65
CA PHE A 229 17.76 3.69 7.50
C PHE A 229 19.04 2.94 7.14
N PRO A 230 19.49 1.95 7.95
CA PRO A 230 20.79 1.29 7.73
C PRO A 230 20.76 0.20 6.65
N GLY A 231 19.57 -0.26 6.25
CA GLY A 231 19.40 -1.36 5.29
C GLY A 231 19.48 -0.92 3.83
N ARG A 232 19.29 -1.87 2.92
CA ARG A 232 19.26 -1.62 1.48
C ARG A 232 18.00 -0.82 1.12
N LEU A 233 18.18 0.30 0.40
CA LEU A 233 17.08 1.12 -0.11
C LEU A 233 16.91 0.91 -1.61
N ASN A 234 15.67 0.62 -2.02
CA ASN A 234 15.27 0.44 -3.40
C ASN A 234 14.14 1.41 -3.77
N GLY A 235 14.07 1.82 -5.04
CA GLY A 235 13.00 2.66 -5.58
C GLY A 235 12.45 2.10 -6.89
N ILE A 236 11.12 2.00 -7.03
CA ILE A 236 10.44 1.58 -8.25
C ILE A 236 9.39 2.62 -8.64
N TRP A 237 9.44 3.09 -9.89
CA TRP A 237 8.44 4.01 -10.45
C TRP A 237 7.94 3.52 -11.80
N GLY A 238 6.67 3.79 -12.09
CA GLY A 238 6.18 3.72 -13.47
C GLY A 238 6.65 4.96 -14.26
N GLU A 239 7.08 4.77 -15.50
CA GLU A 239 7.59 5.85 -16.37
C GLU A 239 6.59 7.02 -16.54
N ARG A 240 5.28 6.70 -16.51
CA ARG A 240 4.18 7.65 -16.68
C ARG A 240 3.45 7.99 -15.38
N ASP A 241 4.12 7.85 -14.24
CA ASP A 241 3.52 8.18 -12.95
C ASP A 241 3.23 9.69 -12.85
N VAL A 242 1.95 10.05 -12.97
CA VAL A 242 1.47 11.45 -12.92
C VAL A 242 1.69 12.11 -11.56
N THR A 243 1.96 11.35 -10.51
CA THR A 243 2.23 11.89 -9.17
C THR A 243 3.70 12.27 -8.98
N ALA A 244 4.58 11.85 -9.88
CA ALA A 244 6.02 12.09 -9.83
C ALA A 244 6.37 13.52 -10.29
N THR A 245 5.79 14.53 -9.65
CA THR A 245 6.09 15.94 -9.94
C THR A 245 7.29 16.44 -9.12
N PRO A 246 8.18 17.28 -9.71
CA PRO A 246 8.12 17.79 -11.07
C PRO A 246 8.46 16.74 -12.14
N SER A 247 9.22 15.69 -11.80
CA SER A 247 9.56 14.58 -12.68
C SER A 247 10.07 13.36 -11.87
N ILE A 248 10.13 12.19 -12.49
CA ILE A 248 10.77 11.00 -11.91
C ILE A 248 12.27 11.24 -11.67
N ALA A 249 12.94 11.95 -12.58
CA ALA A 249 14.34 12.32 -12.41
C ALA A 249 14.57 13.16 -11.13
N ALA A 250 13.72 14.16 -10.88
CA ALA A 250 13.79 14.96 -9.66
C ALA A 250 13.52 14.12 -8.39
N ARG A 251 12.62 13.11 -8.46
CA ARG A 251 12.39 12.16 -7.35
C ARG A 251 13.64 11.33 -7.08
N ARG A 252 14.27 10.79 -8.13
CA ARG A 252 15.54 10.06 -8.03
C ARG A 252 16.63 10.92 -7.42
N GLU A 253 16.86 12.11 -7.94
CA GLU A 253 17.87 13.04 -7.45
C GLU A 253 17.65 13.40 -5.96
N ARG A 254 16.41 13.65 -5.57
CA ARG A 254 16.05 13.92 -4.18
C ARG A 254 16.36 12.74 -3.26
N LEU A 255 16.08 11.51 -3.67
CA LEU A 255 16.44 10.33 -2.90
C LEU A 255 17.95 10.13 -2.85
N MET A 256 18.64 10.26 -3.98
CA MET A 256 20.10 10.15 -4.04
C MET A 256 20.83 11.22 -3.21
N SER A 257 20.22 12.38 -2.98
CA SER A 257 20.81 13.43 -2.12
C SER A 257 20.94 13.01 -0.65
N VAL A 258 20.13 12.04 -0.20
CA VAL A 258 20.16 11.48 1.17
C VAL A 258 20.62 10.04 1.22
N ARG A 259 20.45 9.28 0.11
CA ARG A 259 20.83 7.86 -0.04
C ARG A 259 21.42 7.64 -1.44
N PRO A 260 22.70 8.01 -1.65
CA PRO A 260 23.36 7.85 -2.96
C PRO A 260 23.48 6.41 -3.43
N ASP A 261 23.37 5.44 -2.52
CA ASP A 261 23.40 4.00 -2.75
C ASP A 261 22.06 3.37 -3.17
N ILE A 262 21.00 4.17 -3.34
CA ILE A 262 19.68 3.65 -3.74
C ILE A 262 19.72 2.95 -5.11
N ASP A 263 19.21 1.71 -5.19
CA ASP A 263 18.88 1.10 -6.49
C ASP A 263 17.52 1.64 -6.95
N PHE A 264 17.52 2.42 -8.03
CA PHE A 264 16.33 3.11 -8.53
C PHE A 264 15.99 2.63 -9.94
N ARG A 265 14.83 2.00 -10.10
CA ARG A 265 14.35 1.43 -11.37
C ARG A 265 13.06 2.11 -11.83
N VAL A 266 12.93 2.24 -13.15
CA VAL A 266 11.74 2.78 -13.83
C VAL A 266 11.17 1.70 -14.74
N ILE A 267 9.88 1.41 -14.60
CA ILE A 267 9.17 0.44 -15.45
C ILE A 267 8.50 1.19 -16.60
N ALA A 268 8.90 0.88 -17.80
CA ALA A 268 8.43 1.55 -19.01
C ALA A 268 6.91 1.42 -19.21
N GLY A 269 6.28 2.49 -19.67
CA GLY A 269 4.88 2.57 -20.05
C GLY A 269 3.88 2.56 -18.89
N ALA A 270 4.28 2.23 -17.67
CA ALA A 270 3.38 2.11 -16.51
C ALA A 270 3.13 3.45 -15.82
N GLY A 271 1.94 3.62 -15.27
CA GLY A 271 1.52 4.77 -14.47
C GLY A 271 1.84 4.62 -12.99
N HIS A 272 1.04 5.29 -12.15
CA HIS A 272 1.24 5.32 -10.71
C HIS A 272 1.04 3.94 -10.05
N TRP A 273 0.02 3.18 -10.43
CA TRP A 273 -0.22 1.83 -9.91
C TRP A 273 0.58 0.78 -10.68
N VAL A 274 1.90 0.96 -10.68
CA VAL A 274 2.85 0.20 -11.48
C VAL A 274 2.78 -1.31 -11.22
N GLN A 275 2.59 -1.73 -9.97
CA GLN A 275 2.49 -3.13 -9.58
C GLN A 275 1.19 -3.81 -10.05
N TYR A 276 0.18 -3.04 -10.45
CA TYR A 276 -1.03 -3.54 -11.10
C TYR A 276 -0.90 -3.53 -12.62
N GLU A 277 -0.50 -2.40 -13.18
CA GLU A 277 -0.45 -2.14 -14.62
C GLU A 277 0.62 -2.97 -15.33
N ALA A 278 1.79 -3.14 -14.70
CA ALA A 278 2.93 -3.90 -15.21
C ALA A 278 3.38 -4.97 -14.21
N ALA A 279 2.44 -5.80 -13.74
CA ALA A 279 2.64 -6.71 -12.60
C ALA A 279 3.83 -7.66 -12.76
N ASP A 280 3.99 -8.29 -13.93
CA ASP A 280 5.09 -9.24 -14.16
C ASP A 280 6.46 -8.56 -14.11
N ALA A 281 6.59 -7.40 -14.75
CA ALA A 281 7.83 -6.61 -14.71
C ALA A 281 8.12 -6.11 -13.30
N PHE A 282 7.09 -5.64 -12.58
CA PHE A 282 7.22 -5.21 -11.20
C PHE A 282 7.68 -6.36 -10.28
N ASN A 283 7.04 -7.53 -10.38
CA ASN A 283 7.38 -8.70 -9.57
C ASN A 283 8.82 -9.15 -9.81
N ALA A 284 9.26 -9.19 -11.08
CA ALA A 284 10.62 -9.56 -11.44
C ALA A 284 11.65 -8.57 -10.86
N VAL A 285 11.43 -7.26 -11.05
CA VAL A 285 12.29 -6.19 -10.52
C VAL A 285 12.35 -6.23 -9.00
N LEU A 286 11.20 -6.36 -8.32
CA LEU A 286 11.16 -6.42 -6.86
C LEU A 286 11.94 -7.63 -6.33
N LEU A 287 11.74 -8.84 -6.90
CA LEU A 287 12.46 -10.04 -6.49
C LEU A 287 13.96 -9.93 -6.72
N GLU A 288 14.41 -9.33 -7.84
CA GLU A 288 15.82 -9.05 -8.11
C GLU A 288 16.43 -8.14 -7.04
N MET A 289 15.73 -7.03 -6.72
CA MET A 289 16.21 -6.02 -5.75
C MET A 289 16.31 -6.56 -4.32
N ILE A 290 15.37 -7.41 -3.89
CA ILE A 290 15.38 -7.96 -2.52
C ILE A 290 16.24 -9.21 -2.39
N GLY A 291 16.65 -9.79 -3.51
CA GLY A 291 17.51 -11.00 -3.59
C GLY A 291 16.81 -12.29 -3.13
N PRO A 292 17.48 -13.41 -3.21
CA PRO A 292 16.94 -14.74 -2.88
C PRO A 292 16.62 -14.91 -1.41
#